data_d3ca5ba1cfda28a1434c34d61fff6685
#
_entry.id   d3ca5ba1cfda28a1434c34d61fff6685
#
_cell.length_a   1.000
_cell.length_b   1.000
_cell.length_c   1.000
_cell.angle_alpha   90.00
_cell.angle_beta   90.00
_cell.angle_gamma   90.00
#
_symmetry.space_group_name_H-M   'P 1'
#
loop_
_entity.id
_entity.type
_entity.pdbx_description
1 polymer ?
#
loop_
_entity_poly.entity_id
_entity_poly.type
_entity_poly.pdbx_seq_one_letter_code
_entity_poly.pdbx_strand_id
1 'polypeptide(L)'
;MSVDLVVVGAGVVGAASAYFATLAGLRVVVVERGAIAGGTSSAGEGNVLVSDKEAGPELDLALYSQRIWREDLAEHGDLWEFESKGGLVVAASEQGVASLRALAVHQRRAGVEVRDVTRSELPDYEPHLAPQLAGGAFYPQDAQVQPMLVAAHLLRLARAGGAQVRTRTEVTGFLRAGDRVTGVRTSAGDITAGAVLNAAGTWAGGIADLAGVHVPVLPRRGFILVTQPLPARTIRHKVYAAEYVGDVASSDAALQTSPVVEGTAGGTVLIGASRERVGFDRSISVTAIGTLAAKAIALFPMLREVRAIRTYLGFRPYCPDHLPVIGPDPRAPGLWHACGHEGAGIGLSAGTGKLISQALVGQPTDLDLTPFAPDRFPPAEEAPR
;
A
#
# COMPACT_ATOMS: atom_id res chain seq x y z
N MET A 1 14.20 -4.99 30.03
CA MET A 1 12.84 -4.48 30.35
C MET A 1 11.89 -4.98 29.28
N SER A 2 10.73 -5.53 29.65
CA SER A 2 9.69 -5.90 28.70
C SER A 2 9.07 -4.65 28.08
N VAL A 3 8.82 -4.66 26.77
CA VAL A 3 8.07 -3.62 26.07
C VAL A 3 6.62 -4.06 25.87
N ASP A 4 5.74 -3.13 25.52
CA ASP A 4 4.32 -3.46 25.32
C ASP A 4 4.11 -4.05 23.92
N LEU A 5 4.82 -3.51 22.92
CA LEU A 5 4.71 -3.93 21.54
C LEU A 5 6.08 -4.02 20.84
N VAL A 6 6.32 -5.14 20.15
CA VAL A 6 7.35 -5.24 19.10
C VAL A 6 6.67 -5.18 17.73
N VAL A 7 7.09 -4.26 16.87
CA VAL A 7 6.67 -4.17 15.46
C VAL A 7 7.76 -4.76 14.57
N VAL A 8 7.44 -5.79 13.81
CA VAL A 8 8.35 -6.45 12.86
C VAL A 8 8.17 -5.83 11.48
N GLY A 9 9.15 -5.04 11.06
CA GLY A 9 9.15 -4.32 9.79
C GLY A 9 9.01 -2.80 9.94
N ALA A 10 9.88 -2.06 9.25
CA ALA A 10 9.92 -0.59 9.23
C ALA A 10 9.47 -0.03 7.87
N GLY A 11 8.55 -0.72 7.18
CA GLY A 11 7.79 -0.21 6.06
C GLY A 11 6.70 0.76 6.52
N VAL A 12 5.93 1.31 5.57
CA VAL A 12 4.90 2.33 5.87
C VAL A 12 3.85 1.83 6.86
N VAL A 13 3.40 0.57 6.76
CA VAL A 13 2.39 -0.01 7.67
C VAL A 13 2.96 -0.17 9.07
N GLY A 14 4.18 -0.71 9.21
CA GLY A 14 4.85 -0.83 10.49
C GLY A 14 5.16 0.52 11.13
N ALA A 15 5.54 1.51 10.33
CA ALA A 15 5.79 2.88 10.78
C ALA A 15 4.52 3.57 11.32
N ALA A 16 3.39 3.44 10.59
CA ALA A 16 2.11 3.97 11.03
C ALA A 16 1.63 3.27 12.32
N SER A 17 1.73 1.93 12.37
CA SER A 17 1.38 1.17 13.58
C SER A 17 2.21 1.57 14.78
N ALA A 18 3.53 1.75 14.61
CA ALA A 18 4.42 2.20 15.67
C ALA A 18 4.09 3.62 16.16
N TYR A 19 3.78 4.52 15.24
CA TYR A 19 3.40 5.91 15.54
C TYR A 19 2.12 5.95 16.38
N PHE A 20 1.02 5.35 15.89
CA PHE A 20 -0.25 5.37 16.61
C PHE A 20 -0.20 4.60 17.94
N ALA A 21 0.52 3.47 17.99
CA ALA A 21 0.72 2.72 19.23
C ALA A 21 1.49 3.55 20.27
N THR A 22 2.49 4.33 19.83
CA THR A 22 3.23 5.24 20.72
C THR A 22 2.34 6.38 21.22
N LEU A 23 1.51 6.96 20.35
CA LEU A 23 0.52 7.97 20.76
C LEU A 23 -0.50 7.41 21.76
N ALA A 24 -0.86 6.13 21.63
CA ALA A 24 -1.72 5.44 22.60
C ALA A 24 -1.01 5.09 23.93
N GLY A 25 0.24 5.51 24.11
CA GLY A 25 1.02 5.33 25.35
C GLY A 25 1.76 4.00 25.47
N LEU A 26 1.81 3.18 24.43
CA LEU A 26 2.53 1.91 24.43
C LEU A 26 4.05 2.13 24.29
N ARG A 27 4.84 1.32 25.01
CA ARG A 27 6.30 1.23 24.83
C ARG A 27 6.59 0.35 23.62
N VAL A 28 7.02 0.96 22.51
CA VAL A 28 7.18 0.31 21.22
C VAL A 28 8.64 0.10 20.86
N VAL A 29 8.97 -1.09 20.35
CA VAL A 29 10.24 -1.37 19.66
C VAL A 29 9.92 -1.83 18.24
N VAL A 30 10.44 -1.12 17.24
CA VAL A 30 10.40 -1.55 15.83
C VAL A 30 11.70 -2.26 15.50
N VAL A 31 11.62 -3.46 14.92
CA VAL A 31 12.78 -4.21 14.42
C VAL A 31 12.68 -4.33 12.90
N GLU A 32 13.78 -4.03 12.20
CA GLU A 32 13.88 -4.05 10.74
C GLU A 32 15.19 -4.73 10.34
N ARG A 33 15.12 -5.75 9.48
CA ARG A 33 16.31 -6.48 9.03
C ARG A 33 17.24 -5.65 8.15
N GLY A 34 16.70 -4.66 7.44
CA GLY A 34 17.45 -3.80 6.53
C GLY A 34 17.40 -2.32 6.94
N ALA A 35 17.13 -1.48 5.97
CA ALA A 35 16.91 -0.05 6.12
C ALA A 35 15.41 0.26 6.29
N ILE A 36 15.09 1.39 6.92
CA ILE A 36 13.72 1.94 6.95
C ILE A 36 13.20 2.07 5.52
N ALA A 37 11.96 1.67 5.29
CA ALA A 37 11.31 1.64 3.98
C ALA A 37 12.03 0.79 2.93
N GLY A 38 13.03 -0.03 3.26
CA GLY A 38 13.89 -0.75 2.32
C GLY A 38 13.21 -1.85 1.48
N GLY A 39 11.95 -2.18 1.77
CA GLY A 39 11.15 -3.18 1.04
C GLY A 39 10.20 -2.54 0.02
N THR A 40 8.93 -2.97 0.05
CA THR A 40 7.87 -2.52 -0.87
C THR A 40 7.65 -1.00 -0.84
N SER A 41 7.77 -0.37 0.33
CA SER A 41 7.49 1.08 0.51
C SER A 41 8.40 2.00 -0.30
N SER A 42 9.63 1.57 -0.64
CA SER A 42 10.56 2.34 -1.50
C SER A 42 10.45 2.00 -2.98
N ALA A 43 9.58 1.08 -3.33
CA ALA A 43 9.54 0.48 -4.67
C ALA A 43 8.15 0.58 -5.32
N GLY A 44 7.31 1.47 -4.82
CA GLY A 44 5.98 1.78 -5.35
C GLY A 44 5.82 3.24 -5.73
N GLU A 45 4.64 3.57 -6.17
CA GLU A 45 4.10 4.91 -6.30
C GLU A 45 3.53 5.38 -4.96
N GLY A 46 3.12 6.65 -4.88
CA GLY A 46 2.62 7.24 -3.64
C GLY A 46 1.11 7.19 -3.44
N ASN A 47 0.45 6.12 -3.79
CA ASN A 47 -1.00 6.03 -3.93
C ASN A 47 -1.79 6.08 -2.62
N VAL A 48 -2.66 7.08 -2.48
CA VAL A 48 -3.71 7.17 -1.45
C VAL A 48 -5.06 7.27 -2.18
N LEU A 49 -5.58 6.11 -2.63
CA LEU A 49 -6.70 6.03 -3.56
C LEU A 49 -7.95 5.40 -2.94
N VAL A 50 -9.10 5.83 -3.43
CA VAL A 50 -10.40 5.15 -3.30
C VAL A 50 -10.94 4.72 -4.66
N SER A 51 -10.44 5.31 -5.73
CA SER A 51 -10.92 5.17 -7.09
C SER A 51 -10.74 3.77 -7.68
N ASP A 52 -9.76 3.01 -7.22
CA ASP A 52 -9.42 1.66 -7.69
C ASP A 52 -10.09 0.54 -6.87
N LYS A 53 -11.04 0.88 -5.99
CA LYS A 53 -11.68 -0.08 -5.09
C LYS A 53 -13.15 -0.27 -5.35
N GLU A 54 -13.59 -1.51 -5.31
CA GLU A 54 -15.01 -1.86 -5.28
C GLU A 54 -15.59 -1.62 -3.87
N ALA A 55 -16.92 -1.51 -3.79
CA ALA A 55 -17.61 -1.40 -2.51
C ALA A 55 -17.37 -2.66 -1.66
N GLY A 56 -16.96 -2.47 -0.42
CA GLY A 56 -16.65 -3.55 0.51
C GLY A 56 -15.59 -3.14 1.53
N PRO A 57 -15.11 -4.11 2.34
CA PRO A 57 -14.25 -3.82 3.49
C PRO A 57 -12.96 -3.04 3.14
N GLU A 58 -12.35 -3.29 1.96
CA GLU A 58 -11.15 -2.55 1.56
C GLU A 58 -11.47 -1.08 1.26
N LEU A 59 -12.60 -0.78 0.62
CA LEU A 59 -13.03 0.59 0.38
C LEU A 59 -13.36 1.31 1.70
N ASP A 60 -14.03 0.63 2.63
CA ASP A 60 -14.34 1.19 3.96
C ASP A 60 -13.05 1.55 4.70
N LEU A 61 -12.05 0.66 4.66
CA LEU A 61 -10.72 0.94 5.23
C LEU A 61 -10.01 2.07 4.50
N ALA A 62 -10.15 2.19 3.17
CA ALA A 62 -9.54 3.26 2.39
C ALA A 62 -10.16 4.62 2.72
N LEU A 63 -11.47 4.72 2.80
CA LEU A 63 -12.19 5.95 3.20
C LEU A 63 -11.83 6.36 4.64
N TYR A 64 -11.79 5.39 5.56
CA TYR A 64 -11.34 5.62 6.93
C TYR A 64 -9.90 6.12 6.97
N SER A 65 -9.00 5.47 6.24
CA SER A 65 -7.58 5.85 6.19
C SER A 65 -7.38 7.23 5.58
N GLN A 66 -8.14 7.59 4.53
CA GLN A 66 -8.08 8.93 3.93
C GLN A 66 -8.49 10.03 4.92
N ARG A 67 -9.50 9.76 5.76
CA ARG A 67 -9.86 10.70 6.84
C ARG A 67 -8.67 10.93 7.77
N ILE A 68 -7.98 9.87 8.19
CA ILE A 68 -6.81 9.97 9.07
C ILE A 68 -5.67 10.76 8.40
N TRP A 69 -5.41 10.52 7.10
CA TRP A 69 -4.41 11.27 6.35
C TRP A 69 -4.71 12.78 6.32
N ARG A 70 -6.00 13.16 6.25
CA ARG A 70 -6.45 14.56 6.12
C ARG A 70 -6.73 15.27 7.43
N GLU A 71 -6.99 14.53 8.50
CA GLU A 71 -7.33 15.06 9.82
C GLU A 71 -6.19 14.82 10.82
N ASP A 72 -5.97 13.56 11.22
CA ASP A 72 -5.01 13.21 12.29
C ASP A 72 -3.54 13.48 11.89
N LEU A 73 -3.22 13.34 10.61
CA LEU A 73 -1.87 13.51 10.06
C LEU A 73 -1.70 14.81 9.25
N ALA A 74 -2.72 15.67 9.21
CA ALA A 74 -2.75 16.88 8.39
C ALA A 74 -1.58 17.83 8.66
N GLU A 75 -1.22 18.03 9.94
CA GLU A 75 -0.11 18.91 10.36
C GLU A 75 1.26 18.45 9.86
N HIS A 76 1.37 17.18 9.46
CA HIS A 76 2.60 16.54 9.01
C HIS A 76 2.66 16.35 7.49
N GLY A 77 1.63 16.76 6.75
CA GLY A 77 1.50 16.52 5.31
C GLY A 77 2.72 16.95 4.49
N ASP A 78 3.29 18.11 4.80
CA ASP A 78 4.48 18.65 4.12
C ASP A 78 5.73 17.75 4.30
N LEU A 79 5.80 16.99 5.40
CA LEU A 79 6.95 16.10 5.67
C LEU A 79 7.07 14.96 4.68
N TRP A 80 5.98 14.57 4.05
CA TRP A 80 5.91 13.47 3.09
C TRP A 80 5.21 13.81 1.78
N GLU A 81 5.22 15.09 1.43
CA GLU A 81 4.69 15.59 0.15
C GLU A 81 3.24 15.13 -0.10
N PHE A 82 2.35 15.33 0.90
CA PHE A 82 0.94 14.98 0.72
C PHE A 82 0.28 15.93 -0.29
N GLU A 83 -0.11 15.39 -1.43
CA GLU A 83 -0.78 16.12 -2.50
C GLU A 83 -2.22 15.64 -2.69
N SER A 84 -3.21 16.49 -2.35
CA SER A 84 -4.64 16.25 -2.59
C SER A 84 -5.01 16.64 -4.03
N LYS A 85 -4.38 15.99 -5.01
CA LYS A 85 -4.49 16.40 -6.43
C LYS A 85 -5.59 15.67 -7.20
N GLY A 86 -6.23 14.69 -6.60
CA GLY A 86 -7.25 13.87 -7.25
C GLY A 86 -6.68 12.81 -8.19
N GLY A 87 -7.55 11.87 -8.56
CA GLY A 87 -7.27 10.81 -9.52
C GLY A 87 -8.19 10.92 -10.74
N LEU A 88 -7.66 10.67 -11.92
CA LEU A 88 -8.43 10.64 -13.16
C LEU A 88 -8.30 9.25 -13.79
N VAL A 89 -9.40 8.52 -13.80
CA VAL A 89 -9.51 7.23 -14.49
C VAL A 89 -10.05 7.48 -15.89
N VAL A 90 -9.32 7.04 -16.92
CA VAL A 90 -9.69 7.28 -18.31
C VAL A 90 -9.98 6.00 -19.07
N ALA A 91 -10.90 6.05 -20.01
CA ALA A 91 -11.30 4.93 -20.86
C ALA A 91 -11.05 5.22 -22.33
N ALA A 92 -10.50 4.22 -23.03
CA ALA A 92 -10.24 4.31 -24.47
C ALA A 92 -11.49 4.07 -25.33
N SER A 93 -12.57 3.52 -24.76
CA SER A 93 -13.79 3.16 -25.46
C SER A 93 -15.05 3.55 -24.68
N GLU A 94 -16.17 3.68 -25.38
CA GLU A 94 -17.48 3.92 -24.76
C GLU A 94 -17.89 2.78 -23.82
N GLN A 95 -17.52 1.54 -24.12
CA GLN A 95 -17.74 0.41 -23.22
C GLN A 95 -16.96 0.59 -21.90
N GLY A 96 -15.71 1.06 -21.97
CA GLY A 96 -14.92 1.37 -20.78
C GLY A 96 -15.55 2.50 -19.95
N VAL A 97 -16.07 3.55 -20.59
CA VAL A 97 -16.81 4.63 -19.90
C VAL A 97 -18.06 4.08 -19.22
N ALA A 98 -18.82 3.18 -19.87
CA ALA A 98 -19.99 2.56 -19.26
C ALA A 98 -19.62 1.72 -18.03
N SER A 99 -18.52 0.96 -18.09
CA SER A 99 -18.01 0.19 -16.94
C SER A 99 -17.59 1.10 -15.77
N LEU A 100 -16.90 2.20 -16.04
CA LEU A 100 -16.54 3.19 -15.00
C LEU A 100 -17.78 3.81 -14.35
N ARG A 101 -18.81 4.15 -15.14
CA ARG A 101 -20.08 4.66 -14.59
C ARG A 101 -20.79 3.64 -13.72
N ALA A 102 -20.79 2.36 -14.11
CA ALA A 102 -21.37 1.30 -13.30
C ALA A 102 -20.64 1.17 -11.95
N LEU A 103 -19.30 1.15 -11.95
CA LEU A 103 -18.49 1.15 -10.73
C LEU A 103 -18.79 2.38 -9.85
N ALA A 104 -18.81 3.57 -10.46
CA ALA A 104 -19.06 4.84 -9.77
C ALA A 104 -20.41 4.88 -9.06
N VAL A 105 -21.46 4.19 -9.56
CA VAL A 105 -22.76 4.08 -8.87
C VAL A 105 -22.60 3.40 -7.52
N HIS A 106 -21.85 2.31 -7.44
CA HIS A 106 -21.62 1.58 -6.19
C HIS A 106 -20.71 2.36 -5.24
N GLN A 107 -19.65 2.97 -5.77
CA GLN A 107 -18.71 3.78 -5.00
C GLN A 107 -19.38 5.03 -4.39
N ARG A 108 -20.24 5.74 -5.14
CA ARG A 108 -21.00 6.89 -4.61
C ARG A 108 -21.89 6.50 -3.43
N ARG A 109 -22.51 5.31 -3.47
CA ARG A 109 -23.32 4.79 -2.35
C ARG A 109 -22.49 4.49 -1.11
N ALA A 110 -21.23 4.15 -1.29
CA ALA A 110 -20.26 3.91 -0.23
C ALA A 110 -19.57 5.21 0.27
N GLY A 111 -19.91 6.39 -0.27
CA GLY A 111 -19.34 7.68 0.16
C GLY A 111 -18.15 8.18 -0.66
N VAL A 112 -17.86 7.57 -1.80
CA VAL A 112 -16.83 8.07 -2.72
C VAL A 112 -17.39 9.19 -3.58
N GLU A 113 -16.68 10.32 -3.65
CA GLU A 113 -16.98 11.39 -4.59
C GLU A 113 -16.45 11.04 -5.97
N VAL A 114 -17.34 10.91 -6.94
CA VAL A 114 -16.99 10.61 -8.32
C VAL A 114 -17.68 11.59 -9.25
N ARG A 115 -16.94 12.19 -10.16
CA ARG A 115 -17.43 13.05 -11.24
C ARG A 115 -17.20 12.35 -12.56
N ASP A 116 -18.27 12.14 -13.31
CA ASP A 116 -18.13 11.63 -14.69
C ASP A 116 -17.47 12.71 -15.55
N VAL A 117 -16.52 12.33 -16.41
CA VAL A 117 -15.77 13.24 -17.27
C VAL A 117 -15.99 12.82 -18.71
N THR A 118 -16.56 13.73 -19.51
CA THR A 118 -16.77 13.51 -20.94
C THR A 118 -15.45 13.67 -21.71
N ARG A 119 -15.42 13.16 -22.94
CA ARG A 119 -14.26 13.32 -23.84
C ARG A 119 -13.86 14.79 -24.00
N SER A 120 -14.82 15.69 -24.12
CA SER A 120 -14.56 17.13 -24.31
C SER A 120 -13.99 17.82 -23.08
N GLU A 121 -14.23 17.27 -21.88
CA GLU A 121 -13.75 17.82 -20.61
C GLU A 121 -12.37 17.27 -20.22
N LEU A 122 -11.92 16.13 -20.79
CA LEU A 122 -10.62 15.54 -20.45
C LEU A 122 -9.44 16.53 -20.50
N PRO A 123 -9.33 17.42 -21.54
CA PRO A 123 -8.24 18.39 -21.60
C PRO A 123 -8.23 19.43 -20.48
N ASP A 124 -9.37 19.71 -19.84
CA ASP A 124 -9.46 20.63 -18.70
C ASP A 124 -8.78 20.05 -17.46
N TYR A 125 -8.88 18.71 -17.30
CA TYR A 125 -8.18 17.98 -16.26
C TYR A 125 -6.71 17.76 -16.62
N GLU A 126 -6.45 17.15 -17.78
CA GLU A 126 -5.10 16.78 -18.22
C GLU A 126 -4.88 17.17 -19.70
N PRO A 127 -4.24 18.32 -19.97
CA PRO A 127 -4.13 18.88 -21.33
C PRO A 127 -3.27 18.05 -22.28
N HIS A 128 -2.45 17.13 -21.77
CA HIS A 128 -1.53 16.31 -22.56
C HIS A 128 -2.04 14.88 -22.83
N LEU A 129 -3.28 14.57 -22.42
CA LEU A 129 -3.90 13.28 -22.71
C LEU A 129 -4.08 13.04 -24.22
N ALA A 130 -4.06 11.79 -24.60
CA ALA A 130 -4.34 11.35 -25.95
C ALA A 130 -5.78 11.73 -26.36
N PRO A 131 -5.98 12.38 -27.52
CA PRO A 131 -7.28 12.93 -27.92
C PRO A 131 -8.34 11.88 -28.28
N GLN A 132 -7.93 10.62 -28.49
CA GLN A 132 -8.82 9.52 -28.86
C GLN A 132 -9.54 8.86 -27.66
N LEU A 133 -9.23 9.25 -26.42
CA LEU A 133 -9.92 8.72 -25.24
C LEU A 133 -11.42 9.06 -25.28
N ALA A 134 -12.26 8.12 -24.83
CA ALA A 134 -13.71 8.25 -24.89
C ALA A 134 -14.31 9.08 -23.74
N GLY A 135 -13.63 9.11 -22.58
CA GLY A 135 -14.05 9.81 -21.38
C GLY A 135 -13.39 9.23 -20.14
N GLY A 136 -13.92 9.51 -18.96
CA GLY A 136 -13.35 9.05 -17.72
C GLY A 136 -14.22 9.34 -16.49
N ALA A 137 -13.58 9.20 -15.33
CA ALA A 137 -14.13 9.55 -14.02
C ALA A 137 -13.06 10.23 -13.18
N PHE A 138 -13.40 11.34 -12.55
CA PHE A 138 -12.51 12.08 -11.64
C PHE A 138 -12.89 11.84 -10.19
N TYR A 139 -11.88 11.56 -9.37
CA TYR A 139 -11.99 11.23 -7.96
C TYR A 139 -11.25 12.28 -7.12
N PRO A 140 -11.93 13.32 -6.61
CA PRO A 140 -11.29 14.41 -5.87
C PRO A 140 -10.67 13.97 -4.55
N GLN A 141 -11.11 12.84 -4.00
CA GLN A 141 -10.58 12.29 -2.75
C GLN A 141 -9.22 11.64 -2.92
N ASP A 142 -8.84 11.21 -4.12
CA ASP A 142 -7.54 10.59 -4.36
C ASP A 142 -6.40 11.59 -4.06
N ALA A 143 -5.34 11.07 -3.49
CA ALA A 143 -4.17 11.83 -3.09
C ALA A 143 -2.89 11.03 -3.35
N GLN A 144 -1.76 11.70 -3.16
CA GLN A 144 -0.43 11.14 -3.31
C GLN A 144 0.44 11.55 -2.13
N VAL A 145 1.40 10.69 -1.79
CA VAL A 145 2.48 10.94 -0.84
C VAL A 145 3.81 10.42 -1.38
N GLN A 146 4.92 10.81 -0.76
CA GLN A 146 6.22 10.17 -0.97
C GLN A 146 6.41 9.05 0.07
N PRO A 147 6.28 7.76 -0.30
CA PRO A 147 6.16 6.67 0.68
C PRO A 147 7.37 6.47 1.59
N MET A 148 8.58 6.72 1.07
CA MET A 148 9.80 6.61 1.89
C MET A 148 9.82 7.69 2.97
N LEU A 149 9.37 8.92 2.64
CA LEU A 149 9.28 10.01 3.61
C LEU A 149 8.22 9.71 4.66
N VAL A 150 7.06 9.14 4.27
CA VAL A 150 6.04 8.70 5.22
C VAL A 150 6.64 7.76 6.27
N ALA A 151 7.26 6.67 5.84
CA ALA A 151 7.83 5.69 6.78
C ALA A 151 8.93 6.30 7.67
N ALA A 152 9.82 7.10 7.09
CA ALA A 152 10.91 7.74 7.81
C ALA A 152 10.41 8.74 8.86
N HIS A 153 9.45 9.59 8.49
CA HIS A 153 8.94 10.63 9.38
C HIS A 153 7.99 10.09 10.45
N LEU A 154 7.11 9.13 10.13
CA LEU A 154 6.29 8.46 11.16
C LEU A 154 7.16 7.77 12.20
N LEU A 155 8.25 7.08 11.80
CA LEU A 155 9.20 6.50 12.76
C LEU A 155 10.00 7.56 13.52
N ARG A 156 10.31 8.70 12.90
CA ARG A 156 10.92 9.84 13.62
C ARG A 156 9.99 10.38 14.70
N LEU A 157 8.71 10.55 14.36
CA LEU A 157 7.68 11.00 15.32
C LEU A 157 7.46 9.97 16.42
N ALA A 158 7.38 8.68 16.10
CA ALA A 158 7.30 7.61 17.09
C ALA A 158 8.50 7.62 18.04
N ARG A 159 9.72 7.83 17.52
CA ARG A 159 10.93 7.98 18.36
C ARG A 159 10.85 9.18 19.29
N ALA A 160 10.33 10.32 18.81
CA ALA A 160 10.11 11.49 19.65
C ALA A 160 9.11 11.20 20.79
N GLY A 161 8.15 10.29 20.56
CA GLY A 161 7.22 9.77 21.57
C GLY A 161 7.79 8.63 22.43
N GLY A 162 9.06 8.23 22.26
CA GLY A 162 9.73 7.22 23.09
C GLY A 162 9.89 5.84 22.45
N ALA A 163 9.43 5.61 21.23
CA ALA A 163 9.66 4.35 20.52
C ALA A 163 11.15 4.13 20.19
N GLN A 164 11.58 2.87 20.20
CA GLN A 164 12.90 2.48 19.70
C GLN A 164 12.78 1.90 18.29
N VAL A 165 13.71 2.24 17.40
CA VAL A 165 13.80 1.65 16.07
C VAL A 165 15.17 1.03 15.89
N ARG A 166 15.21 -0.29 15.69
CA ARG A 166 16.41 -1.11 15.54
C ARG A 166 16.47 -1.63 14.11
N THR A 167 17.25 -0.96 13.28
CA THR A 167 17.58 -1.44 11.91
C THR A 167 18.67 -2.50 11.96
N ARG A 168 18.85 -3.26 10.86
CA ARG A 168 19.79 -4.39 10.77
C ARG A 168 19.57 -5.42 11.89
N THR A 169 18.31 -5.60 12.26
CA THR A 169 17.88 -6.51 13.33
C THR A 169 16.81 -7.42 12.76
N GLU A 170 17.21 -8.62 12.40
CA GLU A 170 16.32 -9.62 11.78
C GLU A 170 15.63 -10.46 12.85
N VAL A 171 14.33 -10.67 12.69
CA VAL A 171 13.59 -11.63 13.52
C VAL A 171 13.84 -13.03 12.99
N THR A 172 14.34 -13.91 13.86
CA THR A 172 14.69 -15.30 13.53
C THR A 172 13.77 -16.32 14.22
N GLY A 173 12.85 -15.85 15.08
CA GLY A 173 11.88 -16.69 15.79
C GLY A 173 11.11 -15.93 16.84
N PHE A 174 10.28 -16.65 17.58
CA PHE A 174 9.45 -16.10 18.64
C PHE A 174 9.82 -16.66 20.02
N LEU A 175 9.68 -15.83 21.03
CA LEU A 175 9.70 -16.25 22.44
C LEU A 175 8.28 -16.67 22.82
N ARG A 176 8.16 -17.73 23.61
CA ARG A 176 6.85 -18.25 24.03
C ARG A 176 6.80 -18.58 25.52
N ALA A 177 5.60 -18.46 26.07
CA ALA A 177 5.21 -19.01 27.37
C ALA A 177 3.94 -19.86 27.13
N GLY A 178 4.10 -21.18 27.07
CA GLY A 178 3.08 -22.08 26.54
C GLY A 178 2.79 -21.72 25.07
N ASP A 179 1.51 -21.59 24.73
CA ASP A 179 1.09 -21.24 23.37
C ASP A 179 1.18 -19.74 23.07
N ARG A 180 1.41 -18.90 24.10
CA ARG A 180 1.44 -17.45 23.94
C ARG A 180 2.81 -16.97 23.44
N VAL A 181 2.79 -16.13 22.43
CA VAL A 181 3.96 -15.33 22.00
C VAL A 181 4.21 -14.22 23.01
N THR A 182 5.46 -14.16 23.53
CA THR A 182 5.89 -13.21 24.55
C THR A 182 7.08 -12.35 24.11
N GLY A 183 7.39 -12.35 22.82
CA GLY A 183 8.46 -11.56 22.24
C GLY A 183 9.07 -12.21 21.00
N VAL A 184 10.20 -11.68 20.56
CA VAL A 184 10.93 -12.15 19.39
C VAL A 184 12.38 -12.48 19.71
N ARG A 185 12.93 -13.49 19.02
CA ARG A 185 14.37 -13.72 18.88
C ARG A 185 14.84 -12.91 17.68
N THR A 186 15.94 -12.21 17.83
CA THR A 186 16.52 -11.42 16.74
C THR A 186 18.00 -11.71 16.58
N SER A 187 18.56 -11.31 15.44
CA SER A 187 20.00 -11.36 15.19
C SER A 187 20.84 -10.53 16.18
N ALA A 188 20.20 -9.66 16.96
CA ALA A 188 20.84 -8.79 17.97
C ALA A 188 20.40 -9.12 19.40
N GLY A 189 19.83 -10.31 19.63
CA GLY A 189 19.35 -10.78 20.92
C GLY A 189 17.82 -10.76 21.06
N ASP A 190 17.34 -11.28 22.17
CA ASP A 190 15.93 -11.47 22.46
C ASP A 190 15.27 -10.16 22.93
N ILE A 191 14.00 -9.95 22.54
CA ILE A 191 13.18 -8.82 22.98
C ILE A 191 11.86 -9.39 23.52
N THR A 192 11.62 -9.24 24.81
CA THR A 192 10.34 -9.62 25.44
C THR A 192 9.31 -8.51 25.27
N ALA A 193 8.06 -8.90 24.95
CA ALA A 193 6.96 -7.97 24.71
C ALA A 193 5.60 -8.52 25.13
N GLY A 194 4.65 -7.64 25.39
CA GLY A 194 3.25 -8.02 25.63
C GLY A 194 2.55 -8.52 24.36
N ALA A 195 2.91 -7.94 23.20
CA ALA A 195 2.44 -8.32 21.87
C ALA A 195 3.54 -8.16 20.82
N VAL A 196 3.42 -8.91 19.71
CA VAL A 196 4.27 -8.77 18.52
C VAL A 196 3.38 -8.53 17.31
N LEU A 197 3.63 -7.47 16.56
CA LEU A 197 2.93 -7.12 15.31
C LEU A 197 3.79 -7.50 14.11
N ASN A 198 3.31 -8.42 13.30
CA ASN A 198 3.89 -8.76 12.01
C ASN A 198 3.46 -7.73 10.95
N ALA A 199 4.29 -6.75 10.67
CA ALA A 199 4.16 -5.75 9.63
C ALA A 199 5.26 -5.90 8.55
N ALA A 200 5.70 -7.14 8.31
CA ALA A 200 6.84 -7.46 7.45
C ALA A 200 6.53 -7.41 5.94
N GLY A 201 5.38 -6.82 5.54
CA GLY A 201 4.99 -6.64 4.14
C GLY A 201 4.99 -7.95 3.37
N THR A 202 5.73 -8.02 2.27
CA THR A 202 5.79 -9.22 1.41
C THR A 202 6.40 -10.45 2.10
N TRP A 203 7.16 -10.25 3.18
CA TRP A 203 7.77 -11.34 3.96
C TRP A 203 6.92 -11.79 5.16
N ALA A 204 5.71 -11.25 5.27
CA ALA A 204 4.85 -11.51 6.43
C ALA A 204 4.44 -12.99 6.55
N GLY A 205 4.27 -13.71 5.43
CA GLY A 205 4.03 -15.15 5.45
C GLY A 205 5.16 -15.90 6.14
N GLY A 206 6.42 -15.65 5.76
CA GLY A 206 7.56 -16.28 6.41
C GLY A 206 7.73 -15.93 7.90
N ILE A 207 7.35 -14.71 8.32
CA ILE A 207 7.30 -14.35 9.74
C ILE A 207 6.19 -15.12 10.46
N ALA A 208 5.02 -15.30 9.83
CA ALA A 208 3.92 -16.10 10.39
C ALA A 208 4.31 -17.57 10.55
N ASP A 209 5.01 -18.14 9.55
CA ASP A 209 5.51 -19.53 9.58
C ASP A 209 6.48 -19.76 10.76
N LEU A 210 7.33 -18.78 11.12
CA LEU A 210 8.19 -18.86 12.31
C LEU A 210 7.39 -18.96 13.62
N ALA A 211 6.13 -18.50 13.60
CA ALA A 211 5.20 -18.62 14.73
C ALA A 211 4.32 -19.88 14.63
N GLY A 212 4.47 -20.71 13.61
CA GLY A 212 3.66 -21.90 13.39
C GLY A 212 2.22 -21.60 12.95
N VAL A 213 1.96 -20.41 12.38
CA VAL A 213 0.66 -20.03 11.81
C VAL A 213 0.82 -19.68 10.34
N HIS A 214 -0.21 -19.93 9.55
CA HIS A 214 -0.20 -19.67 8.12
C HIS A 214 -0.95 -18.38 7.78
N VAL A 215 -0.25 -17.49 7.05
CA VAL A 215 -0.82 -16.28 6.44
C VAL A 215 -0.32 -16.22 4.98
N PRO A 216 -1.18 -16.39 3.96
CA PRO A 216 -0.77 -16.62 2.59
C PRO A 216 -0.37 -15.34 1.86
N VAL A 217 0.57 -14.57 2.42
CA VAL A 217 1.11 -13.37 1.78
C VAL A 217 2.27 -13.75 0.87
N LEU A 218 2.10 -13.47 -0.43
CA LEU A 218 3.03 -13.84 -1.49
C LEU A 218 3.61 -12.60 -2.20
N PRO A 219 4.82 -12.71 -2.80
CA PRO A 219 5.38 -11.63 -3.59
C PRO A 219 4.69 -11.50 -4.95
N ARG A 220 4.23 -10.30 -5.30
CA ARG A 220 3.73 -9.93 -6.63
C ARG A 220 4.60 -8.81 -7.20
N ARG A 221 5.52 -9.17 -8.12
CA ARG A 221 6.52 -8.25 -8.69
C ARG A 221 5.86 -7.18 -9.55
N GLY A 222 6.40 -5.97 -9.51
CA GLY A 222 6.02 -4.88 -10.40
C GLY A 222 7.17 -3.93 -10.68
N PHE A 223 7.15 -3.28 -11.85
CA PHE A 223 8.14 -2.31 -12.30
C PHE A 223 7.57 -0.91 -12.34
N ILE A 224 8.42 0.06 -12.08
CA ILE A 224 8.16 1.50 -12.23
C ILE A 224 9.26 2.10 -13.09
N LEU A 225 8.87 2.93 -14.05
CA LEU A 225 9.76 3.81 -14.80
C LEU A 225 9.73 5.21 -14.19
N VAL A 226 10.88 5.89 -14.20
CA VAL A 226 11.02 7.28 -13.74
C VAL A 226 11.56 8.10 -14.90
N THR A 227 10.91 9.21 -15.22
CA THR A 227 11.34 10.11 -16.27
C THR A 227 12.35 11.14 -15.75
N GLN A 228 13.05 11.80 -16.68
CA GLN A 228 13.68 13.08 -16.37
C GLN A 228 12.65 14.08 -15.85
N PRO A 229 13.03 15.08 -15.04
CA PRO A 229 12.12 16.10 -14.58
C PRO A 229 11.49 16.88 -15.75
N LEU A 230 10.20 17.11 -15.66
CA LEU A 230 9.38 17.96 -16.54
C LEU A 230 9.01 19.25 -15.80
N PRO A 231 8.52 20.27 -16.48
CA PRO A 231 7.94 21.45 -15.81
C PRO A 231 6.90 21.04 -14.78
N ALA A 232 6.84 21.77 -13.67
CA ALA A 232 5.90 21.48 -12.58
C ALA A 232 4.46 21.39 -13.11
N ARG A 233 3.71 20.39 -12.63
CA ARG A 233 2.31 20.17 -13.01
C ARG A 233 2.09 19.86 -14.50
N THR A 234 3.10 19.36 -15.22
CA THR A 234 2.90 18.80 -16.57
C THR A 234 1.89 17.64 -16.53
N ILE A 235 1.97 16.79 -15.51
CA ILE A 235 0.92 15.84 -15.13
C ILE A 235 0.30 16.37 -13.84
N ARG A 236 -0.99 16.69 -13.88
CA ARG A 236 -1.70 17.41 -12.81
C ARG A 236 -2.28 16.50 -11.76
N HIS A 237 -2.80 15.35 -12.21
CA HIS A 237 -3.48 14.36 -11.38
C HIS A 237 -2.75 13.03 -11.46
N LYS A 238 -3.16 12.08 -10.64
CA LYS A 238 -2.83 10.70 -10.90
C LYS A 238 -3.75 10.17 -11.99
N VAL A 239 -3.18 9.71 -13.11
CA VAL A 239 -3.94 9.23 -14.26
C VAL A 239 -3.69 7.75 -14.49
N TYR A 240 -4.75 6.98 -14.66
CA TYR A 240 -4.63 5.58 -15.05
C TYR A 240 -5.81 5.13 -15.93
N ALA A 241 -5.56 4.08 -16.70
CA ALA A 241 -6.55 3.51 -17.58
C ALA A 241 -7.57 2.66 -16.81
N ALA A 242 -8.80 2.59 -17.30
CA ALA A 242 -9.90 1.85 -16.67
C ALA A 242 -9.58 0.37 -16.45
N GLU A 243 -8.78 -0.22 -17.33
CA GLU A 243 -8.30 -1.61 -17.22
C GLU A 243 -7.50 -1.87 -15.94
N TYR A 244 -6.90 -0.84 -15.34
CA TYR A 244 -6.14 -0.95 -14.09
C TYR A 244 -7.01 -1.49 -12.94
N VAL A 245 -8.27 -1.07 -12.85
CA VAL A 245 -9.20 -1.52 -11.80
C VAL A 245 -9.39 -3.04 -11.87
N GLY A 246 -9.64 -3.58 -13.08
CA GLY A 246 -9.74 -5.02 -13.28
C GLY A 246 -8.45 -5.78 -13.01
N ASP A 247 -7.29 -5.20 -13.37
CA ASP A 247 -5.98 -5.81 -13.11
C ASP A 247 -5.64 -5.83 -11.60
N VAL A 248 -6.10 -4.85 -10.82
CA VAL A 248 -5.94 -4.86 -9.35
C VAL A 248 -6.68 -6.05 -8.74
N ALA A 249 -7.91 -6.26 -9.14
CA ALA A 249 -8.76 -7.36 -8.66
C ALA A 249 -8.39 -8.74 -9.22
N SER A 250 -7.46 -8.81 -10.20
CA SER A 250 -7.11 -10.07 -10.85
C SER A 250 -6.17 -10.93 -10.02
N SER A 251 -6.52 -12.21 -9.89
CA SER A 251 -5.66 -13.25 -9.30
C SER A 251 -4.76 -13.95 -10.31
N ASP A 252 -4.65 -13.46 -11.56
CA ASP A 252 -3.78 -14.05 -12.57
C ASP A 252 -2.30 -13.92 -12.16
N ALA A 253 -1.53 -14.99 -12.35
CA ALA A 253 -0.10 -15.02 -12.08
C ALA A 253 0.74 -14.43 -13.21
N ALA A 254 0.22 -14.39 -14.44
CA ALA A 254 0.90 -13.89 -15.63
C ALA A 254 1.15 -12.39 -15.56
N LEU A 255 2.05 -11.92 -16.40
CA LEU A 255 2.36 -10.50 -16.51
C LEU A 255 1.13 -9.71 -16.96
N GLN A 256 0.67 -8.82 -16.10
CA GLN A 256 -0.34 -7.80 -16.40
C GLN A 256 0.30 -6.41 -16.38
N THR A 257 -0.15 -5.53 -17.25
CA THR A 257 0.36 -4.15 -17.33
C THR A 257 -0.79 -3.19 -17.64
N SER A 258 -0.96 -2.17 -16.82
CA SER A 258 -1.90 -1.06 -17.06
C SER A 258 -1.16 0.26 -16.84
N PRO A 259 -1.34 1.26 -17.69
CA PRO A 259 -0.63 2.52 -17.52
C PRO A 259 -1.19 3.27 -16.30
N VAL A 260 -0.30 3.60 -15.40
CA VAL A 260 -0.51 4.53 -14.28
C VAL A 260 0.56 5.60 -14.41
N VAL A 261 0.16 6.85 -14.48
CA VAL A 261 1.07 7.98 -14.70
C VAL A 261 0.87 9.00 -13.59
N GLU A 262 1.93 9.30 -12.88
CA GLU A 262 1.93 10.14 -11.69
C GLU A 262 3.05 11.16 -11.75
N GLY A 263 2.73 12.45 -11.72
CA GLY A 263 3.71 13.52 -11.56
C GLY A 263 4.12 13.68 -10.09
N THR A 264 5.40 13.90 -9.83
CA THR A 264 5.91 14.19 -8.48
C THR A 264 6.16 15.68 -8.27
N ALA A 265 6.25 16.13 -7.02
CA ALA A 265 6.61 17.50 -6.68
C ALA A 265 7.95 17.95 -7.30
N GLY A 266 8.90 17.03 -7.44
CA GLY A 266 10.19 17.25 -8.09
C GLY A 266 10.14 17.28 -9.62
N GLY A 267 8.96 17.11 -10.25
CA GLY A 267 8.76 17.16 -11.70
C GLY A 267 9.04 15.84 -12.43
N THR A 268 9.60 14.82 -11.78
CA THR A 268 9.70 13.48 -12.39
C THR A 268 8.31 12.88 -12.55
N VAL A 269 8.13 12.05 -13.58
CA VAL A 269 6.90 11.27 -13.75
C VAL A 269 7.20 9.81 -13.45
N LEU A 270 6.40 9.23 -12.57
CA LEU A 270 6.40 7.79 -12.28
C LEU A 270 5.42 7.12 -13.24
N ILE A 271 5.86 6.04 -13.87
CA ILE A 271 5.06 5.27 -14.82
C ILE A 271 5.02 3.82 -14.31
N GLY A 272 3.88 3.40 -13.85
CA GLY A 272 3.49 2.05 -13.47
C GLY A 272 2.28 1.60 -14.30
N ALA A 273 1.62 0.57 -13.96
CA ALA A 273 2.04 -0.47 -13.08
C ALA A 273 2.12 -1.79 -13.84
N SER A 274 3.06 -2.62 -13.47
CA SER A 274 3.03 -4.04 -13.87
C SER A 274 2.84 -4.92 -12.66
N ARG A 275 2.38 -6.15 -12.87
CA ARG A 275 2.21 -7.17 -11.83
C ARG A 275 2.34 -8.56 -12.38
N GLU A 276 3.06 -9.43 -11.66
CA GLU A 276 3.27 -10.83 -12.00
C GLU A 276 3.69 -11.62 -10.75
N ARG A 277 3.38 -12.91 -10.67
CA ARG A 277 3.82 -13.78 -9.56
C ARG A 277 4.96 -14.68 -10.01
N VAL A 278 6.17 -14.26 -9.71
CA VAL A 278 7.43 -14.93 -10.06
C VAL A 278 8.32 -15.13 -8.82
N GLY A 279 7.70 -15.24 -7.65
CA GLY A 279 8.44 -15.28 -6.39
C GLY A 279 9.20 -13.97 -6.16
N PHE A 280 10.35 -14.08 -5.48
CA PHE A 280 11.26 -12.94 -5.23
C PHE A 280 12.29 -12.73 -6.34
N ASP A 281 11.95 -13.09 -7.59
CA ASP A 281 12.84 -12.83 -8.73
C ASP A 281 13.05 -11.32 -8.95
N ARG A 282 14.30 -10.88 -8.85
CA ARG A 282 14.73 -9.48 -9.01
C ARG A 282 15.27 -9.17 -10.41
N SER A 283 15.18 -10.10 -11.35
CA SER A 283 15.60 -9.87 -12.72
C SER A 283 14.78 -8.76 -13.37
N ILE A 284 15.43 -7.96 -14.23
CA ILE A 284 14.76 -6.89 -14.97
C ILE A 284 14.07 -7.48 -16.19
N SER A 285 12.73 -7.28 -16.30
CA SER A 285 11.96 -7.64 -17.49
C SER A 285 11.90 -6.48 -18.47
N VAL A 286 12.72 -6.55 -19.52
CA VAL A 286 12.70 -5.55 -20.63
C VAL A 286 11.35 -5.52 -21.31
N THR A 287 10.68 -6.67 -21.43
CA THR A 287 9.32 -6.78 -21.99
C THR A 287 8.31 -6.00 -21.15
N ALA A 288 8.30 -6.17 -19.82
CA ALA A 288 7.39 -5.44 -18.94
C ALA A 288 7.63 -3.92 -19.02
N ILE A 289 8.89 -3.50 -18.96
CA ILE A 289 9.30 -2.09 -19.04
C ILE A 289 8.90 -1.49 -20.37
N GLY A 290 9.18 -2.17 -21.50
CA GLY A 290 8.82 -1.71 -22.83
C GLY A 290 7.30 -1.60 -23.04
N THR A 291 6.53 -2.57 -22.50
CA THR A 291 5.06 -2.52 -22.53
C THR A 291 4.50 -1.36 -21.72
N LEU A 292 5.03 -1.11 -20.53
CA LEU A 292 4.63 0.04 -19.69
C LEU A 292 4.91 1.36 -20.42
N ALA A 293 6.11 1.54 -20.99
CA ALA A 293 6.46 2.73 -21.75
C ALA A 293 5.52 2.95 -22.94
N ALA A 294 5.24 1.90 -23.72
CA ALA A 294 4.34 1.98 -24.86
C ALA A 294 2.92 2.39 -24.45
N LYS A 295 2.37 1.79 -23.39
CA LYS A 295 1.04 2.13 -22.86
C LYS A 295 0.99 3.55 -22.28
N ALA A 296 2.05 4.00 -21.59
CA ALA A 296 2.12 5.38 -21.09
C ALA A 296 2.17 6.40 -22.24
N ILE A 297 2.90 6.12 -23.31
CA ILE A 297 2.95 6.95 -24.51
C ILE A 297 1.58 6.97 -25.23
N ALA A 298 0.86 5.84 -25.25
CA ALA A 298 -0.49 5.80 -25.79
C ALA A 298 -1.47 6.67 -24.98
N LEU A 299 -1.25 6.79 -23.67
CA LEU A 299 -2.05 7.61 -22.76
C LEU A 299 -1.64 9.09 -22.81
N PHE A 300 -0.34 9.37 -22.83
CA PHE A 300 0.28 10.70 -22.90
C PHE A 300 1.28 10.74 -24.06
N PRO A 301 0.87 11.10 -25.30
CA PRO A 301 1.75 11.06 -26.47
C PRO A 301 3.06 11.85 -26.33
N MET A 302 3.06 12.92 -25.53
CA MET A 302 4.24 13.73 -25.25
C MET A 302 5.38 12.96 -24.60
N LEU A 303 5.08 11.86 -23.87
CA LEU A 303 6.09 11.03 -23.21
C LEU A 303 7.04 10.34 -24.22
N ARG A 304 6.71 10.30 -25.51
CA ARG A 304 7.59 9.78 -26.57
C ARG A 304 8.95 10.50 -26.61
N GLU A 305 8.97 11.80 -26.30
CA GLU A 305 10.15 12.65 -26.35
C GLU A 305 10.83 12.77 -24.97
N VAL A 306 10.26 12.10 -23.94
CA VAL A 306 10.77 12.19 -22.57
C VAL A 306 11.66 10.99 -22.25
N ARG A 307 12.86 11.25 -21.71
CA ARG A 307 13.80 10.18 -21.36
C ARG A 307 13.42 9.52 -20.04
N ALA A 308 13.42 8.20 -20.01
CA ALA A 308 13.47 7.45 -18.77
C ALA A 308 14.90 7.50 -18.19
N ILE A 309 15.04 7.92 -16.94
CA ILE A 309 16.34 8.02 -16.25
C ILE A 309 16.58 6.89 -15.27
N ARG A 310 15.53 6.19 -14.87
CA ARG A 310 15.60 5.09 -13.91
C ARG A 310 14.44 4.13 -14.09
N THR A 311 14.69 2.87 -13.77
CA THR A 311 13.64 1.88 -13.45
C THR A 311 13.97 1.22 -12.13
N TYR A 312 12.93 0.83 -11.40
CA TYR A 312 13.07 -0.01 -10.21
C TYR A 312 11.92 -1.01 -10.14
N LEU A 313 12.09 -2.02 -9.32
CA LEU A 313 11.09 -3.04 -9.09
C LEU A 313 10.80 -3.21 -7.60
N GLY A 314 9.60 -3.65 -7.28
CA GLY A 314 9.20 -4.03 -5.95
C GLY A 314 8.28 -5.24 -5.94
N PHE A 315 8.03 -5.73 -4.74
CA PHE A 315 7.13 -6.86 -4.52
C PHE A 315 5.95 -6.38 -3.67
N ARG A 316 4.74 -6.40 -4.25
CA ARG A 316 3.52 -6.17 -3.49
C ARG A 316 3.23 -7.38 -2.62
N PRO A 317 2.78 -7.20 -1.38
CA PRO A 317 2.35 -8.28 -0.49
C PRO A 317 0.96 -8.78 -0.91
N TYR A 318 0.92 -9.62 -1.95
CA TYR A 318 -0.31 -10.19 -2.50
C TYR A 318 -0.97 -11.12 -1.49
N CYS A 319 -2.27 -10.99 -1.32
CA CYS A 319 -3.12 -11.85 -0.53
C CYS A 319 -4.19 -12.49 -1.45
N PRO A 320 -4.46 -13.80 -1.38
CA PRO A 320 -5.32 -14.48 -2.37
C PRO A 320 -6.76 -13.97 -2.45
N ASP A 321 -7.29 -13.42 -1.37
CA ASP A 321 -8.63 -12.81 -1.31
C ASP A 321 -8.62 -11.28 -1.50
N HIS A 322 -7.46 -10.71 -1.83
CA HIS A 322 -7.25 -9.27 -2.05
C HIS A 322 -7.55 -8.38 -0.83
N LEU A 323 -7.72 -8.94 0.36
CA LEU A 323 -7.90 -8.18 1.59
C LEU A 323 -6.64 -8.22 2.46
N PRO A 324 -6.27 -7.13 3.14
CA PRO A 324 -5.18 -7.15 4.10
C PRO A 324 -5.51 -8.03 5.29
N VAL A 325 -4.48 -8.50 5.99
CA VAL A 325 -4.58 -9.28 7.22
C VAL A 325 -4.29 -8.33 8.38
N ILE A 326 -5.33 -8.01 9.18
CA ILE A 326 -5.23 -7.03 10.27
C ILE A 326 -5.93 -7.59 11.51
N GLY A 327 -5.19 -7.67 12.62
CA GLY A 327 -5.74 -8.06 13.92
C GLY A 327 -4.93 -9.11 14.65
N PRO A 328 -5.43 -9.57 15.83
CA PRO A 328 -4.79 -10.62 16.62
C PRO A 328 -4.94 -11.99 15.93
N ASP A 329 -3.92 -12.84 16.04
CA ASP A 329 -4.01 -14.23 15.57
C ASP A 329 -4.46 -15.15 16.73
N PRO A 330 -5.67 -15.71 16.69
CA PRO A 330 -6.15 -16.58 17.77
C PRO A 330 -5.38 -17.89 17.85
N ARG A 331 -4.71 -18.31 16.75
CA ARG A 331 -3.87 -19.52 16.68
C ARG A 331 -2.52 -19.36 17.37
N ALA A 332 -2.09 -18.09 17.59
CA ALA A 332 -0.84 -17.75 18.27
C ALA A 332 -1.06 -16.51 19.20
N PRO A 333 -1.71 -16.67 20.35
CA PRO A 333 -2.02 -15.55 21.25
C PRO A 333 -0.79 -14.68 21.53
N GLY A 334 -0.93 -13.35 21.39
CA GLY A 334 0.18 -12.39 21.50
C GLY A 334 0.82 -12.02 20.16
N LEU A 335 0.55 -12.77 19.08
CA LEU A 335 0.89 -12.38 17.72
C LEU A 335 -0.26 -11.61 17.07
N TRP A 336 0.08 -10.54 16.36
CA TRP A 336 -0.81 -9.68 15.61
C TRP A 336 -0.29 -9.54 14.19
N HIS A 337 -1.17 -9.24 13.24
CA HIS A 337 -0.81 -9.02 11.84
C HIS A 337 -1.28 -7.63 11.36
N ALA A 338 -0.49 -6.99 10.52
CA ALA A 338 -0.81 -5.83 9.70
C ALA A 338 -0.04 -5.96 8.38
N CYS A 339 -0.52 -6.80 7.48
CA CYS A 339 0.18 -7.19 6.26
C CYS A 339 -0.79 -7.54 5.12
N GLY A 340 -0.29 -7.92 3.94
CA GLY A 340 -1.14 -8.36 2.83
C GLY A 340 -1.88 -7.23 2.10
N HIS A 341 -1.50 -5.97 2.27
CA HIS A 341 -2.17 -4.79 1.72
C HIS A 341 -1.99 -4.59 0.21
N GLU A 342 -1.36 -5.49 -0.49
CA GLU A 342 -1.05 -5.43 -1.93
C GLU A 342 -0.46 -4.07 -2.38
N GLY A 343 -1.05 -3.48 -3.41
CA GLY A 343 -0.68 -2.14 -3.92
C GLY A 343 -1.25 -0.99 -3.10
N ALA A 344 -2.21 -1.23 -2.23
CA ALA A 344 -2.93 -0.22 -1.46
C ALA A 344 -2.26 0.14 -0.12
N GLY A 345 -1.20 -0.59 0.28
CA GLY A 345 -0.61 -0.49 1.62
C GLY A 345 -0.16 0.91 2.04
N ILE A 346 0.18 1.78 1.11
CA ILE A 346 0.53 3.17 1.41
C ILE A 346 -0.72 3.92 1.88
N GLY A 347 -1.77 3.93 1.07
CA GLY A 347 -3.02 4.60 1.39
C GLY A 347 -3.68 4.05 2.65
N LEU A 348 -3.68 2.72 2.83
CA LEU A 348 -4.33 2.04 3.95
C LEU A 348 -3.52 2.08 5.26
N SER A 349 -2.24 2.47 5.22
CA SER A 349 -1.35 2.36 6.38
C SER A 349 -1.80 3.18 7.59
N ALA A 350 -2.30 4.40 7.37
CA ALA A 350 -2.74 5.28 8.45
C ALA A 350 -3.95 4.68 9.19
N GLY A 351 -4.96 4.21 8.46
CA GLY A 351 -6.13 3.53 9.03
C GLY A 351 -5.75 2.23 9.74
N THR A 352 -4.92 1.39 9.11
CA THR A 352 -4.42 0.15 9.70
C THR A 352 -3.69 0.41 11.02
N GLY A 353 -2.77 1.39 11.04
CA GLY A 353 -2.00 1.71 12.23
C GLY A 353 -2.87 2.18 13.38
N LYS A 354 -3.87 3.02 13.11
CA LYS A 354 -4.80 3.52 14.13
C LYS A 354 -5.69 2.41 14.67
N LEU A 355 -6.29 1.57 13.81
CA LEU A 355 -7.11 0.43 14.23
C LEU A 355 -6.34 -0.58 15.09
N ILE A 356 -5.12 -0.93 14.68
CA ILE A 356 -4.24 -1.81 15.47
C ILE A 356 -3.94 -1.20 16.83
N SER A 357 -3.67 0.11 16.90
CA SER A 357 -3.38 0.76 18.19
C SER A 357 -4.59 0.76 19.13
N GLN A 358 -5.79 1.04 18.62
CA GLN A 358 -7.04 0.97 19.39
C GLN A 358 -7.26 -0.43 19.96
N ALA A 359 -7.15 -1.46 19.12
CA ALA A 359 -7.34 -2.85 19.53
C ALA A 359 -6.29 -3.30 20.56
N LEU A 360 -5.02 -2.89 20.43
CA LEU A 360 -3.94 -3.23 21.35
C LEU A 360 -4.14 -2.65 22.77
N VAL A 361 -4.76 -1.47 22.87
CA VAL A 361 -5.08 -0.87 24.18
C VAL A 361 -6.48 -1.23 24.69
N GLY A 362 -7.17 -2.16 23.99
CA GLY A 362 -8.50 -2.64 24.41
C GLY A 362 -9.63 -1.64 24.18
N GLN A 363 -9.43 -0.65 23.30
CA GLN A 363 -10.48 0.27 22.89
C GLN A 363 -11.30 -0.34 21.73
N PRO A 364 -12.58 0.02 21.58
CA PRO A 364 -13.33 -0.29 20.38
C PRO A 364 -12.62 0.26 19.15
N THR A 365 -12.56 -0.53 18.09
CA THR A 365 -12.00 -0.09 16.81
C THR A 365 -13.03 0.70 16.01
N ASP A 366 -12.62 1.74 15.33
CA ASP A 366 -13.50 2.60 14.50
C ASP A 366 -14.11 1.85 13.30
N LEU A 367 -13.51 0.73 12.89
CA LEU A 367 -14.04 -0.22 11.90
C LEU A 367 -14.00 -1.64 12.43
N ASP A 368 -14.93 -2.48 11.96
CA ASP A 368 -14.93 -3.91 12.22
C ASP A 368 -13.71 -4.57 11.56
N LEU A 369 -12.87 -5.25 12.34
CA LEU A 369 -11.70 -5.97 11.86
C LEU A 369 -12.02 -7.41 11.42
N THR A 370 -13.22 -7.91 11.64
CA THR A 370 -13.60 -9.29 11.30
C THR A 370 -13.33 -9.67 9.83
N PRO A 371 -13.58 -8.81 8.82
CA PRO A 371 -13.25 -9.14 7.43
C PRO A 371 -11.74 -9.31 7.18
N PHE A 372 -10.91 -8.76 8.05
CA PHE A 372 -9.44 -8.77 7.93
C PHE A 372 -8.77 -9.78 8.85
N ALA A 373 -9.54 -10.56 9.61
CA ALA A 373 -9.02 -11.48 10.62
C ALA A 373 -8.06 -12.52 10.02
N PRO A 374 -6.91 -12.83 10.68
CA PRO A 374 -5.91 -13.76 10.15
C PRO A 374 -6.39 -15.21 10.06
N ASP A 375 -7.32 -15.63 10.89
CA ASP A 375 -7.88 -16.98 10.94
C ASP A 375 -8.95 -17.26 9.87
N ARG A 376 -9.27 -16.27 9.01
CA ARG A 376 -10.09 -16.49 7.81
C ARG A 376 -9.41 -17.40 6.79
N PHE A 377 -8.08 -17.61 6.93
CA PHE A 377 -7.33 -18.56 6.13
C PHE A 377 -7.17 -19.91 6.87
N PRO A 378 -7.42 -21.05 6.21
CA PRO A 378 -7.22 -22.37 6.80
C PRO A 378 -5.74 -22.62 7.13
N PRO A 379 -5.45 -23.59 8.01
CA PRO A 379 -4.08 -24.08 8.21
C PRO A 379 -3.41 -24.48 6.90
N ALA A 380 -2.07 -24.39 6.84
CA ALA A 380 -1.29 -24.69 5.63
C ALA A 380 -1.53 -26.10 5.04
N GLU A 381 -1.88 -27.08 5.86
CA GLU A 381 -2.15 -28.47 5.45
C GLU A 381 -3.47 -28.63 4.68
N GLU A 382 -4.40 -27.68 4.83
CA GLU A 382 -5.73 -27.69 4.19
C GLU A 382 -5.82 -26.71 3.01
N ALA A 383 -4.79 -25.92 2.74
CA ALA A 383 -4.79 -24.98 1.64
C ALA A 383 -4.61 -25.71 0.29
N PRO A 384 -5.45 -25.48 -0.72
CA PRO A 384 -5.26 -26.05 -2.05
C PRO A 384 -3.92 -25.57 -2.64
N ARG A 385 -3.14 -26.53 -3.16
CA ARG A 385 -1.81 -26.33 -3.78
C ARG A 385 -1.92 -25.59 -5.11
#